data_a3e189d842fff5f59c22256c53eecb37
#
_entry.id   a3e189d842fff5f59c22256c53eecb37
#
_cell.length_a   1.000
_cell.length_b   1.000
_cell.length_c   1.000
_cell.angle_alpha   90.00
_cell.angle_beta   90.00
_cell.angle_gamma   90.00
#
_symmetry.space_group_name_H-M   'P 1'
#
loop_
_entity.id
_entity.type
_entity.pdbx_description
1 polymer ?
#
loop_
_entity_poly.entity_id
_entity_poly.type
_entity_poly.pdbx_seq_one_letter_code
_entity_poly.pdbx_strand_id
1 'polypeptide(L)'
;EIYSIELSEETISNMTKSVNEEIVKWQNRKLQKCYPFVYIDCLYCSVKEDLRSIKKAIYVVLGVNTEGKKEVLGIWIDSTESASKWCEIFEELKSRGVEDIFFVSMDGLTGLPEAIESVYPQTITQRCIVHIVRNIYSILPKKETKEIISDFKKIYTSSNLENAKLEYENFIEKYRENKKLIKKV
;
A
#
# COMPACT_ATOMS: atom_id res chain seq x y z
N GLU A 1 -13.80 -24.70 -25.09
CA GLU A 1 -12.73 -25.57 -25.62
C GLU A 1 -11.69 -24.76 -26.38
N ILE A 2 -10.80 -24.04 -25.67
CA ILE A 2 -9.77 -23.26 -26.35
C ILE A 2 -8.38 -23.87 -26.14
N TYR A 3 -8.16 -24.79 -25.22
CA TYR A 3 -6.83 -25.37 -24.98
C TYR A 3 -6.89 -26.85 -24.59
N SER A 4 -6.97 -27.73 -25.60
CA SER A 4 -6.66 -29.17 -25.43
C SER A 4 -5.19 -29.40 -25.76
N ILE A 5 -4.28 -28.76 -25.01
CA ILE A 5 -2.86 -29.05 -25.09
C ILE A 5 -2.51 -29.91 -23.89
N GLU A 6 -2.28 -31.20 -24.08
CA GLU A 6 -1.66 -32.04 -23.06
C GLU A 6 -0.18 -31.64 -22.96
N LEU A 7 0.16 -30.97 -21.87
CA LEU A 7 1.54 -30.60 -21.52
C LEU A 7 2.15 -31.73 -20.69
N SER A 8 3.36 -32.15 -21.01
CA SER A 8 4.12 -33.07 -20.15
C SER A 8 4.50 -32.35 -18.84
N GLU A 9 4.68 -33.12 -17.76
CA GLU A 9 5.15 -32.60 -16.49
C GLU A 9 6.49 -31.84 -16.63
N GLU A 10 7.38 -32.31 -17.47
CA GLU A 10 8.66 -31.68 -17.79
C GLU A 10 8.44 -30.33 -18.48
N THR A 11 7.50 -30.23 -19.43
CA THR A 11 7.18 -28.95 -20.08
C THR A 11 6.64 -27.93 -19.10
N ILE A 12 5.72 -28.33 -18.19
CA ILE A 12 5.18 -27.48 -17.15
C ILE A 12 6.29 -27.02 -16.21
N SER A 13 7.16 -27.94 -15.78
CA SER A 13 8.30 -27.64 -14.91
C SER A 13 9.25 -26.62 -15.54
N ASN A 14 9.60 -26.79 -16.81
CA ASN A 14 10.49 -25.89 -17.54
C ASN A 14 9.87 -24.51 -17.75
N MET A 15 8.57 -24.45 -18.08
CA MET A 15 7.84 -23.18 -18.18
C MET A 15 7.81 -22.44 -16.83
N THR A 16 7.50 -23.15 -15.73
CA THR A 16 7.47 -22.58 -14.40
C THR A 16 8.85 -22.05 -13.99
N LYS A 17 9.91 -22.78 -14.29
CA LYS A 17 11.29 -22.35 -14.02
C LYS A 17 11.65 -21.09 -14.80
N SER A 18 11.33 -21.03 -16.09
CA SER A 18 11.56 -19.85 -16.93
C SER A 18 10.82 -18.62 -16.41
N VAL A 19 9.55 -18.76 -16.02
CA VAL A 19 8.76 -17.67 -15.43
C VAL A 19 9.36 -17.21 -14.10
N ASN A 20 9.81 -18.14 -13.26
CA ASN A 20 10.46 -17.77 -11.98
C ASN A 20 11.75 -16.98 -12.19
N GLU A 21 12.58 -17.38 -13.17
CA GLU A 21 13.80 -16.63 -13.51
C GLU A 21 13.50 -15.20 -13.97
N GLU A 22 12.43 -15.02 -14.76
CA GLU A 22 11.97 -13.69 -15.18
C GLU A 22 11.44 -12.86 -14.02
N ILE A 23 10.67 -13.45 -13.10
CA ILE A 23 10.17 -12.78 -11.90
C ILE A 23 11.36 -12.33 -11.03
N VAL A 24 12.36 -13.19 -10.82
CA VAL A 24 13.56 -12.84 -10.03
C VAL A 24 14.34 -11.70 -10.70
N LYS A 25 14.54 -11.72 -12.02
CA LYS A 25 15.18 -10.63 -12.75
C LYS A 25 14.40 -9.32 -12.61
N TRP A 26 13.07 -9.39 -12.77
CA TRP A 26 12.20 -8.24 -12.63
C TRP A 26 12.24 -7.66 -11.21
N GLN A 27 12.15 -8.51 -10.17
CA GLN A 27 12.19 -8.10 -8.79
C GLN A 27 13.52 -7.42 -8.43
N ASN A 28 14.64 -7.92 -8.95
CA ASN A 28 15.99 -7.41 -8.66
C ASN A 28 16.48 -6.34 -9.65
N ARG A 29 15.64 -5.89 -10.59
CA ARG A 29 16.05 -4.90 -11.58
C ARG A 29 16.44 -3.58 -10.93
N LYS A 30 17.38 -2.86 -11.53
CA LYS A 30 17.72 -1.51 -11.14
C LYS A 30 16.50 -0.59 -11.31
N LEU A 31 16.26 0.25 -10.33
CA LEU A 31 15.16 1.24 -10.31
C LEU A 31 15.69 2.64 -10.66
N GLN A 32 14.78 3.57 -10.89
CA GLN A 32 15.15 4.98 -11.07
C GLN A 32 15.58 5.58 -9.74
N LYS A 33 16.39 6.63 -9.80
CA LYS A 33 16.92 7.29 -8.60
C LYS A 33 15.87 8.00 -7.77
N CYS A 34 14.81 8.53 -8.41
CA CYS A 34 13.78 9.33 -7.75
C CYS A 34 12.38 8.88 -8.16
N TYR A 35 11.53 8.73 -7.14
CA TYR A 35 10.10 8.52 -7.26
C TYR A 35 9.36 9.59 -6.44
N PRO A 36 8.83 10.67 -7.08
CA PRO A 36 8.09 11.71 -6.38
C PRO A 36 6.94 11.19 -5.52
N PHE A 37 6.24 10.15 -5.99
CA PHE A 37 5.15 9.52 -5.25
C PHE A 37 5.33 8.01 -5.21
N VAL A 38 5.21 7.45 -4.02
CA VAL A 38 5.18 6.00 -3.79
C VAL A 38 3.90 5.64 -3.04
N TYR A 39 3.22 4.61 -3.51
CA TYR A 39 2.04 4.03 -2.86
C TYR A 39 2.41 2.65 -2.37
N ILE A 40 2.12 2.36 -1.12
CA ILE A 40 2.34 1.07 -0.50
C ILE A 40 1.03 0.50 0.00
N ASP A 41 0.87 -0.80 -0.18
CA ASP A 41 -0.31 -1.54 0.27
C ASP A 41 0.07 -2.96 0.65
N CYS A 42 -0.63 -3.54 1.62
CA CYS A 42 -0.48 -4.93 2.01
C CYS A 42 -1.81 -5.66 1.88
N LEU A 43 -1.82 -6.66 1.02
CA LEU A 43 -2.98 -7.50 0.77
C LEU A 43 -2.82 -8.84 1.45
N TYR A 44 -3.92 -9.42 1.97
CA TYR A 44 -3.90 -10.76 2.50
C TYR A 44 -4.56 -11.75 1.54
N CYS A 45 -3.84 -12.82 1.21
CA CYS A 45 -4.40 -13.93 0.46
C CYS A 45 -4.31 -15.23 1.27
N SER A 46 -5.22 -16.17 0.97
CA SER A 46 -5.18 -17.51 1.53
C SER A 46 -4.55 -18.45 0.53
N VAL A 47 -3.46 -19.08 0.91
CA VAL A 47 -2.73 -20.09 0.12
C VAL A 47 -2.95 -21.46 0.75
N LYS A 48 -3.13 -22.48 -0.07
CA LYS A 48 -3.18 -23.87 0.41
C LYS A 48 -1.75 -24.43 0.43
N GLU A 49 -1.26 -24.74 1.63
CA GLU A 49 -0.01 -25.45 1.87
C GLU A 49 -0.33 -26.70 2.70
N ASP A 50 0.07 -27.87 2.26
CA ASP A 50 -0.11 -29.15 2.98
C ASP A 50 -1.55 -29.38 3.50
N LEU A 51 -2.56 -29.18 2.64
CA LEU A 51 -3.99 -29.31 2.94
C LEU A 51 -4.52 -28.28 3.96
N ARG A 52 -3.71 -27.30 4.39
CA ARG A 52 -4.13 -26.21 5.28
C ARG A 52 -4.23 -24.89 4.52
N SER A 53 -5.19 -24.08 4.90
CA SER A 53 -5.30 -22.71 4.39
C SER A 53 -4.48 -21.77 5.28
N ILE A 54 -3.40 -21.21 4.74
CA ILE A 54 -2.52 -20.28 5.44
C ILE A 54 -2.70 -18.89 4.83
N LYS A 55 -2.85 -17.87 5.68
CA LYS A 55 -2.87 -16.49 5.23
C LYS A 55 -1.44 -16.01 5.02
N LYS A 56 -1.21 -15.36 3.88
CA LYS A 56 0.06 -14.68 3.56
C LYS A 56 -0.21 -13.20 3.31
N ALA A 57 0.70 -12.36 3.78
CA ALA A 57 0.73 -10.94 3.50
C ALA A 57 1.50 -10.70 2.19
N ILE A 58 0.89 -9.98 1.27
CA ILE A 58 1.48 -9.59 -0.03
C ILE A 58 1.70 -8.08 0.02
N TYR A 59 2.95 -7.69 0.07
CA TYR A 59 3.38 -6.29 0.05
C TYR A 59 3.55 -5.83 -1.38
N VAL A 60 2.98 -4.70 -1.71
CA VAL A 60 3.05 -4.11 -3.05
C VAL A 60 3.55 -2.68 -2.93
N VAL A 61 4.57 -2.33 -3.71
CA VAL A 61 5.06 -0.96 -3.82
C VAL A 61 4.91 -0.48 -5.25
N LEU A 62 4.18 0.61 -5.43
CA LEU A 62 3.97 1.27 -6.72
C LEU A 62 4.59 2.66 -6.67
N GLY A 63 5.51 2.95 -7.57
CA GLY A 63 6.14 4.25 -7.74
C GLY A 63 5.56 5.03 -8.91
N VAL A 64 5.56 6.35 -8.80
CA VAL A 64 5.36 7.28 -9.92
C VAL A 64 6.69 7.97 -10.16
N ASN A 65 7.24 7.79 -11.34
CA ASN A 65 8.53 8.36 -11.69
C ASN A 65 8.44 9.85 -12.06
N THR A 66 9.58 10.49 -12.33
CA THR A 66 9.66 11.92 -12.68
C THR A 66 8.97 12.26 -14.01
N GLU A 67 8.67 11.26 -14.85
CA GLU A 67 7.89 11.43 -16.09
C GLU A 67 6.37 11.27 -15.85
N GLY A 68 5.94 11.01 -14.61
CA GLY A 68 4.54 10.75 -14.24
C GLY A 68 4.05 9.33 -14.57
N LYS A 69 4.93 8.43 -14.98
CA LYS A 69 4.59 7.03 -15.26
C LYS A 69 4.54 6.22 -13.98
N LYS A 70 3.52 5.38 -13.87
CA LYS A 70 3.35 4.43 -12.76
C LYS A 70 4.04 3.12 -13.09
N GLU A 71 4.77 2.57 -12.13
CA GLU A 71 5.35 1.24 -12.22
C GLU A 71 5.32 0.51 -10.86
N VAL A 72 5.16 -0.82 -10.88
CA VAL A 72 5.31 -1.64 -9.69
C VAL A 72 6.79 -1.82 -9.41
N LEU A 73 7.26 -1.32 -8.26
CA LEU A 73 8.67 -1.38 -7.87
C LEU A 73 9.06 -2.75 -7.36
N GLY A 74 8.14 -3.45 -6.73
CA GLY A 74 8.32 -4.82 -6.26
C GLY A 74 7.08 -5.37 -5.58
N ILE A 75 7.10 -6.70 -5.38
CA ILE A 75 6.09 -7.46 -4.66
C ILE A 75 6.82 -8.43 -3.73
N TRP A 76 6.45 -8.44 -2.44
CA TRP A 76 7.04 -9.34 -1.45
C TRP A 76 5.94 -10.11 -0.73
N ILE A 77 6.27 -11.30 -0.25
CA ILE A 77 5.34 -12.17 0.45
C ILE A 77 5.92 -12.52 1.81
N ASP A 78 5.10 -12.42 2.85
CA ASP A 78 5.46 -12.84 4.21
C ASP A 78 4.26 -13.49 4.92
N SER A 79 4.46 -13.97 6.13
CA SER A 79 3.42 -14.57 6.97
C SER A 79 2.42 -13.53 7.48
N THR A 80 2.89 -12.33 7.81
CA THR A 80 2.10 -11.23 8.36
C THR A 80 2.69 -9.88 8.01
N GLU A 81 1.89 -8.83 8.05
CA GLU A 81 2.35 -7.47 7.86
C GLU A 81 3.03 -6.93 9.12
N SER A 82 4.20 -6.27 8.92
CA SER A 82 4.94 -5.63 10.00
C SER A 82 5.72 -4.40 9.52
N ALA A 83 5.96 -3.45 10.44
CA ALA A 83 6.81 -2.29 10.17
C ALA A 83 8.26 -2.69 9.87
N SER A 84 8.77 -3.74 10.52
CA SER A 84 10.10 -4.28 10.25
C SER A 84 10.23 -4.77 8.81
N LYS A 85 9.22 -5.48 8.30
CA LYS A 85 9.25 -5.94 6.90
C LYS A 85 9.17 -4.79 5.91
N TRP A 86 8.41 -3.75 6.22
CA TRP A 86 8.40 -2.53 5.43
C TRP A 86 9.76 -1.84 5.41
N CYS A 87 10.48 -1.78 6.55
CA CYS A 87 11.83 -1.25 6.61
C CYS A 87 12.78 -2.02 5.67
N GLU A 88 12.78 -3.36 5.74
CA GLU A 88 13.56 -4.21 4.82
C GLU A 88 13.25 -3.94 3.34
N ILE A 89 11.96 -3.75 3.02
CA ILE A 89 11.51 -3.44 1.65
C ILE A 89 12.10 -2.08 1.20
N PHE A 90 12.05 -1.05 2.04
CA PHE A 90 12.62 0.26 1.70
C PHE A 90 14.14 0.22 1.56
N GLU A 91 14.84 -0.54 2.40
CA GLU A 91 16.28 -0.79 2.25
C GLU A 91 16.61 -1.52 0.94
N GLU A 92 15.80 -2.50 0.54
CA GLU A 92 15.93 -3.16 -0.75
C GLU A 92 15.71 -2.18 -1.92
N LEU A 93 14.70 -1.33 -1.89
CA LEU A 93 14.48 -0.30 -2.90
C LEU A 93 15.71 0.62 -3.02
N LYS A 94 16.30 1.02 -1.89
CA LYS A 94 17.52 1.83 -1.85
C LYS A 94 18.70 1.10 -2.47
N SER A 95 18.89 -0.19 -2.16
CA SER A 95 19.94 -1.03 -2.75
C SER A 95 19.79 -1.20 -4.26
N ARG A 96 18.55 -1.16 -4.76
CA ARG A 96 18.21 -1.22 -6.19
C ARG A 96 18.32 0.13 -6.90
N GLY A 97 18.75 1.18 -6.20
CA GLY A 97 19.12 2.49 -6.76
C GLY A 97 18.13 3.63 -6.50
N VAL A 98 17.09 3.43 -5.69
CA VAL A 98 16.19 4.54 -5.30
C VAL A 98 16.90 5.41 -4.27
N GLU A 99 17.25 6.62 -4.66
CA GLU A 99 17.93 7.60 -3.80
C GLU A 99 16.93 8.49 -3.06
N ASP A 100 15.83 8.91 -3.74
CA ASP A 100 14.84 9.84 -3.21
C ASP A 100 13.40 9.39 -3.43
N ILE A 101 12.58 9.56 -2.37
CA ILE A 101 11.13 9.44 -2.39
C ILE A 101 10.57 10.70 -1.72
N PHE A 102 9.72 11.49 -2.41
CA PHE A 102 9.18 12.71 -1.81
C PHE A 102 7.96 12.43 -0.94
N PHE A 103 7.01 11.62 -1.45
CA PHE A 103 5.78 11.30 -0.75
C PHE A 103 5.53 9.80 -0.74
N VAL A 104 5.22 9.26 0.43
CA VAL A 104 4.70 7.89 0.57
C VAL A 104 3.26 7.92 1.06
N SER A 105 2.35 7.37 0.25
CA SER A 105 0.98 7.10 0.66
C SER A 105 0.89 5.70 1.25
N MET A 106 0.48 5.61 2.51
CA MET A 106 0.45 4.37 3.30
C MET A 106 -0.87 4.21 4.04
N ASP A 107 -1.13 3.02 4.56
CA ASP A 107 -2.21 2.78 5.50
C ASP A 107 -1.85 3.27 6.93
N GLY A 108 -2.64 2.90 7.94
CA GLY A 108 -2.43 3.32 9.32
C GLY A 108 -1.67 2.31 10.18
N LEU A 109 -0.79 1.49 9.62
CA LEU A 109 0.02 0.55 10.38
C LEU A 109 0.94 1.29 11.37
N THR A 110 0.92 0.86 12.63
CA THR A 110 1.78 1.45 13.67
C THR A 110 3.25 1.14 13.40
N GLY A 111 4.12 2.15 13.55
CA GLY A 111 5.57 2.03 13.31
C GLY A 111 5.98 2.16 11.84
N LEU A 112 5.01 2.29 10.92
CA LEU A 112 5.33 2.41 9.49
C LEU A 112 5.94 3.78 9.12
N PRO A 113 5.48 4.92 9.66
CA PRO A 113 6.15 6.21 9.44
C PRO A 113 7.62 6.17 9.87
N GLU A 114 7.90 5.61 11.05
CA GLU A 114 9.24 5.50 11.62
C GLU A 114 10.13 4.57 10.76
N ALA A 115 9.56 3.49 10.23
CA ALA A 115 10.28 2.59 9.32
C ALA A 115 10.66 3.29 8.00
N ILE A 116 9.78 4.14 7.45
CA ILE A 116 10.07 4.93 6.26
C ILE A 116 11.14 5.98 6.55
N GLU A 117 10.99 6.73 7.64
CA GLU A 117 11.91 7.79 8.06
C GLU A 117 13.33 7.25 8.29
N SER A 118 13.46 6.03 8.82
CA SER A 118 14.78 5.41 9.06
C SER A 118 15.59 5.20 7.79
N VAL A 119 14.95 4.98 6.64
CA VAL A 119 15.60 4.73 5.34
C VAL A 119 15.62 5.99 4.47
N TYR A 120 14.51 6.74 4.48
CA TYR A 120 14.29 7.96 3.69
C TYR A 120 13.83 9.11 4.60
N PRO A 121 14.74 9.75 5.34
CA PRO A 121 14.41 10.72 6.40
C PRO A 121 13.74 12.01 5.91
N GLN A 122 13.81 12.30 4.61
CA GLN A 122 13.17 13.50 4.03
C GLN A 122 11.81 13.22 3.41
N THR A 123 11.36 11.95 3.41
CA THR A 123 10.09 11.55 2.83
C THR A 123 8.92 12.04 3.68
N ILE A 124 7.94 12.65 3.04
CA ILE A 124 6.67 13.02 3.67
C ILE A 124 5.74 11.82 3.60
N THR A 125 5.31 11.32 4.76
CA THR A 125 4.33 10.24 4.84
C THR A 125 2.91 10.80 4.87
N GLN A 126 2.00 10.19 4.10
CA GLN A 126 0.60 10.57 4.02
C GLN A 126 -0.28 9.34 4.20
N ARG A 127 -1.25 9.41 5.10
CA ARG A 127 -2.25 8.34 5.23
C ARG A 127 -3.14 8.26 4.00
N CYS A 128 -3.32 7.06 3.48
CA CYS A 128 -4.12 6.79 2.29
C CYS A 128 -5.60 7.08 2.55
N ILE A 129 -6.14 8.08 1.87
CA ILE A 129 -7.56 8.51 1.97
C ILE A 129 -8.49 7.34 1.63
N VAL A 130 -8.14 6.50 0.66
CA VAL A 130 -8.95 5.33 0.27
C VAL A 130 -9.08 4.36 1.44
N HIS A 131 -7.99 4.10 2.18
CA HIS A 131 -8.02 3.24 3.36
C HIS A 131 -8.82 3.87 4.51
N ILE A 132 -8.70 5.18 4.74
CA ILE A 132 -9.52 5.87 5.74
C ILE A 132 -11.00 5.72 5.40
N VAL A 133 -11.40 5.98 4.15
CA VAL A 133 -12.78 5.86 3.70
C VAL A 133 -13.29 4.42 3.83
N ARG A 134 -12.51 3.40 3.43
CA ARG A 134 -12.85 1.98 3.63
C ARG A 134 -13.04 1.64 5.11
N ASN A 135 -12.17 2.16 5.97
CA ASN A 135 -12.27 1.99 7.42
C ASN A 135 -13.57 2.60 7.97
N ILE A 136 -13.95 3.81 7.52
CA ILE A 136 -15.23 4.43 7.89
C ILE A 136 -16.41 3.51 7.50
N TYR A 137 -16.41 2.97 6.28
CA TYR A 137 -17.44 2.02 5.84
C TYR A 137 -17.51 0.75 6.69
N SER A 138 -16.37 0.27 7.19
CA SER A 138 -16.31 -0.98 7.95
C SER A 138 -16.83 -0.88 9.39
N ILE A 139 -16.81 0.32 9.98
CA ILE A 139 -17.13 0.54 11.40
C ILE A 139 -18.50 1.17 11.64
N LEU A 140 -19.16 1.66 10.59
CA LEU A 140 -20.41 2.41 10.70
C LEU A 140 -21.56 1.78 9.89
N PRO A 141 -22.81 1.96 10.37
CA PRO A 141 -23.99 1.58 9.60
C PRO A 141 -24.05 2.37 8.28
N LYS A 142 -24.48 1.70 7.19
CA LYS A 142 -24.59 2.31 5.85
C LYS A 142 -25.38 3.62 5.81
N LYS A 143 -26.35 3.79 6.70
CA LYS A 143 -27.21 4.99 6.75
C LYS A 143 -26.42 6.23 7.18
N GLU A 144 -25.48 6.09 8.12
CA GLU A 144 -24.67 7.19 8.66
C GLU A 144 -23.43 7.48 7.82
N THR A 145 -22.92 6.46 7.15
CA THR A 145 -21.66 6.50 6.40
C THR A 145 -21.63 7.55 5.31
N LYS A 146 -22.76 7.76 4.60
CA LYS A 146 -22.83 8.72 3.48
C LYS A 146 -22.56 10.16 3.93
N GLU A 147 -23.16 10.58 5.04
CA GLU A 147 -22.99 11.92 5.59
C GLU A 147 -21.55 12.11 6.08
N ILE A 148 -21.04 11.17 6.86
CA ILE A 148 -19.69 11.21 7.42
C ILE A 148 -18.63 11.27 6.32
N ILE A 149 -18.79 10.48 5.24
CA ILE A 149 -17.84 10.54 4.11
C ILE A 149 -17.95 11.86 3.35
N SER A 150 -19.16 12.40 3.22
CA SER A 150 -19.36 13.71 2.58
C SER A 150 -18.64 14.82 3.37
N ASP A 151 -18.70 14.78 4.70
CA ASP A 151 -18.02 15.76 5.54
C ASP A 151 -16.49 15.51 5.53
N PHE A 152 -16.05 14.26 5.64
CA PHE A 152 -14.63 13.92 5.52
C PHE A 152 -14.05 14.34 4.17
N LYS A 153 -14.84 14.27 3.09
CA LYS A 153 -14.40 14.70 1.76
C LYS A 153 -14.05 16.18 1.72
N LYS A 154 -14.77 17.04 2.45
CA LYS A 154 -14.49 18.49 2.49
C LYS A 154 -13.06 18.79 2.95
N ILE A 155 -12.50 17.98 3.86
CA ILE A 155 -11.14 18.13 4.38
C ILE A 155 -10.12 18.03 3.25
N TYR A 156 -10.12 16.92 2.52
CA TYR A 156 -9.09 16.65 1.51
C TYR A 156 -9.38 17.24 0.11
N THR A 157 -10.56 17.85 -0.08
CA THR A 157 -10.87 18.62 -1.28
C THR A 157 -10.83 20.14 -1.05
N SER A 158 -10.40 20.59 0.12
CA SER A 158 -10.24 22.00 0.46
C SER A 158 -9.21 22.67 -0.45
N SER A 159 -9.46 23.94 -0.78
CA SER A 159 -8.63 24.70 -1.71
C SER A 159 -7.25 25.10 -1.18
N ASN A 160 -7.09 25.11 0.15
CA ASN A 160 -5.84 25.43 0.83
C ASN A 160 -5.79 24.78 2.22
N LEU A 161 -4.61 24.87 2.87
CA LEU A 161 -4.35 24.25 4.17
C LEU A 161 -5.23 24.82 5.30
N GLU A 162 -5.51 26.13 5.29
CA GLU A 162 -6.32 26.79 6.32
C GLU A 162 -7.75 26.25 6.29
N ASN A 163 -8.35 26.17 5.11
CA ASN A 163 -9.67 25.59 4.92
C ASN A 163 -9.70 24.11 5.28
N ALA A 164 -8.65 23.35 4.94
CA ALA A 164 -8.55 21.94 5.30
C ALA A 164 -8.52 21.73 6.82
N LYS A 165 -7.78 22.59 7.56
CA LYS A 165 -7.74 22.57 9.03
C LYS A 165 -9.11 22.92 9.62
N LEU A 166 -9.76 23.95 9.11
CA LEU A 166 -11.10 24.34 9.58
C LEU A 166 -12.12 23.19 9.37
N GLU A 167 -12.12 22.58 8.19
CA GLU A 167 -13.02 21.45 7.92
C GLU A 167 -12.69 20.23 8.78
N TYR A 168 -11.41 20.00 9.10
CA TYR A 168 -11.00 18.96 10.04
C TYR A 168 -11.50 19.23 11.46
N GLU A 169 -11.36 20.45 11.96
CA GLU A 169 -11.86 20.86 13.28
C GLU A 169 -13.39 20.72 13.36
N ASN A 170 -14.12 21.17 12.33
CA ASN A 170 -15.57 21.00 12.22
C ASN A 170 -15.97 19.51 12.22
N PHE A 171 -15.20 18.68 11.53
CA PHE A 171 -15.43 17.23 11.48
C PHE A 171 -15.22 16.61 12.88
N ILE A 172 -14.11 16.93 13.55
CA ILE A 172 -13.81 16.42 14.89
C ILE A 172 -14.89 16.85 15.89
N GLU A 173 -15.30 18.13 15.90
CA GLU A 173 -16.34 18.63 16.80
C GLU A 173 -17.68 17.96 16.55
N LYS A 174 -18.09 17.84 15.29
CA LYS A 174 -19.36 17.19 14.91
C LYS A 174 -19.42 15.73 15.33
N TYR A 175 -18.31 14.99 15.22
CA TYR A 175 -18.28 13.55 15.45
C TYR A 175 -17.51 13.12 16.70
N ARG A 176 -17.18 14.04 17.63
CA ARG A 176 -16.39 13.82 18.84
C ARG A 176 -16.87 12.67 19.72
N GLU A 177 -18.18 12.44 19.78
CA GLU A 177 -18.77 11.35 20.56
C GLU A 177 -18.52 9.96 19.94
N ASN A 178 -18.23 9.90 18.63
CA ASN A 178 -17.91 8.66 17.94
C ASN A 178 -16.41 8.34 18.03
N LYS A 179 -15.96 7.89 19.22
CA LYS A 179 -14.55 7.59 19.49
C LYS A 179 -13.94 6.58 18.49
N LYS A 180 -14.76 5.65 17.95
CA LYS A 180 -14.27 4.66 16.96
C LYS A 180 -13.94 5.33 15.62
N LEU A 181 -14.77 6.28 15.19
CA LEU A 181 -14.56 7.06 13.99
C LEU A 181 -13.32 7.95 14.13
N ILE A 182 -13.26 8.75 15.20
CA ILE A 182 -12.16 9.70 15.43
C ILE A 182 -10.80 8.99 15.48
N LYS A 183 -10.75 7.78 16.03
CA LYS A 183 -9.50 6.99 16.05
C LYS A 183 -9.04 6.53 14.66
N LYS A 184 -9.94 6.50 13.67
CA LYS A 184 -9.66 5.98 12.32
C LYS A 184 -9.37 7.07 11.29
N VAL A 185 -9.77 8.29 11.56
CA VAL A 185 -9.50 9.51 10.79
C VAL A 185 -8.29 10.24 11.30
#